data_a3f65cad8c49ab805bf7281a7e00c9ee
#
_entry.id   a3f65cad8c49ab805bf7281a7e00c9ee
#
_cell.length_a   1.000
_cell.length_b   1.000
_cell.length_c   1.000
_cell.angle_alpha   90.00
_cell.angle_beta   90.00
_cell.angle_gamma   90.00
#
_symmetry.space_group_name_H-M   'P 1'
#
loop_
_entity.id
_entity.type
_entity.pdbx_description
1 polymer ?
#
loop_
_entity_poly.entity_id
_entity_poly.type
_entity_poly.pdbx_seq_one_letter_code
_entity_poly.pdbx_strand_id
1 'polypeptide(L)'
;HAGVDYGKPWVQKQLHLTAAWTFALDQVLHIGIISCLVLWGAKNGTTYLPIDSLKLIFYVLLVGKPTNIVFKILFAKYQPSMADKMDTITGAGSMIGFLERLVIGACLVYGQFASIGLVFTAKSIARYNKISENPAFAEYYLIGSLFSILSALLAAWLCL
;
A
#
# COMPACT_ATOMS: atom_id res chain seq x y z
N HIS A 1 8.01 2.44 -19.19
CA HIS A 1 8.35 1.76 -17.94
C HIS A 1 9.83 1.33 -17.90
N ALA A 2 10.33 0.56 -18.88
CA ALA A 2 11.72 0.09 -18.90
C ALA A 2 12.77 1.21 -18.83
N GLY A 3 12.52 2.37 -19.46
CA GLY A 3 13.45 3.49 -19.46
C GLY A 3 13.65 4.16 -18.10
N VAL A 4 12.58 4.24 -17.28
CA VAL A 4 12.64 4.83 -15.94
C VAL A 4 13.40 3.90 -14.97
N ASP A 5 13.20 2.58 -15.11
CA ASP A 5 13.89 1.60 -14.28
C ASP A 5 15.38 1.46 -14.63
N TYR A 6 15.77 1.69 -15.87
CA TYR A 6 17.18 1.67 -16.29
C TYR A 6 17.97 2.91 -15.81
N GLY A 7 17.31 4.04 -15.62
CA GLY A 7 17.94 5.28 -15.14
C GLY A 7 18.17 5.33 -13.62
N LYS A 8 17.45 4.51 -12.83
CA LYS A 8 17.51 4.50 -11.37
C LYS A 8 18.91 4.36 -10.77
N PRO A 9 19.75 3.38 -11.17
CA PRO A 9 21.07 3.20 -10.58
C PRO A 9 22.03 4.36 -10.91
N TRP A 10 21.85 5.00 -12.05
CA TRP A 10 22.71 6.12 -12.47
C TRP A 10 22.39 7.41 -11.69
N VAL A 11 21.11 7.71 -11.51
CA VAL A 11 20.61 8.86 -10.72
C VAL A 11 20.97 8.72 -9.24
N GLN A 12 20.84 7.50 -8.69
CA GLN A 12 21.17 7.20 -7.30
C GLN A 12 22.66 7.38 -7.01
N LYS A 13 23.54 7.05 -7.98
CA LYS A 13 25.00 7.17 -7.85
C LYS A 13 25.48 8.64 -7.94
N GLN A 14 24.80 9.48 -8.71
CA GLN A 14 25.18 10.89 -8.89
C GLN A 14 24.65 11.83 -7.80
N LEU A 15 23.49 11.55 -7.20
CA LEU A 15 22.81 12.48 -6.31
C LEU A 15 22.92 12.13 -4.82
N HIS A 16 23.60 11.04 -4.43
CA HIS A 16 23.67 10.57 -3.03
C HIS A 16 22.31 10.55 -2.30
N LEU A 17 21.21 10.27 -3.03
CA LEU A 17 19.87 10.27 -2.50
C LEU A 17 19.65 9.06 -1.59
N THR A 18 19.02 9.27 -0.44
CA THR A 18 18.57 8.17 0.41
C THR A 18 17.49 7.35 -0.31
N ALA A 19 17.34 6.06 0.03
CA ALA A 19 16.35 5.17 -0.58
C ALA A 19 14.91 5.74 -0.54
N ALA A 20 14.59 6.56 0.48
CA ALA A 20 13.31 7.23 0.61
C ALA A 20 13.09 8.31 -0.47
N TRP A 21 14.10 9.09 -0.78
CA TRP A 21 14.01 10.14 -1.80
C TRP A 21 13.95 9.58 -3.23
N THR A 22 14.72 8.52 -3.52
CA THR A 22 14.63 7.83 -4.82
C THR A 22 13.25 7.22 -5.03
N PHE A 23 12.65 6.66 -3.98
CA PHE A 23 11.29 6.16 -4.04
C PHE A 23 10.27 7.30 -4.24
N ALA A 24 10.39 8.40 -3.50
CA ALA A 24 9.49 9.54 -3.64
C ALA A 24 9.53 10.14 -5.05
N LEU A 25 10.73 10.32 -5.62
CA LEU A 25 10.90 10.79 -6.99
C LEU A 25 10.29 9.82 -8.01
N ASP A 26 10.47 8.52 -7.83
CA ASP A 26 9.87 7.49 -8.67
C ASP A 26 8.33 7.59 -8.65
N GLN A 27 7.73 7.75 -7.48
CA GLN A 27 6.27 7.89 -7.35
C GLN A 27 5.76 9.21 -7.98
N VAL A 28 6.45 10.33 -7.76
CA VAL A 28 6.09 11.62 -8.37
C VAL A 28 6.15 11.54 -9.89
N LEU A 29 7.19 10.91 -10.45
CA LEU A 29 7.32 10.70 -11.89
C LEU A 29 6.18 9.83 -12.45
N HIS A 30 5.84 8.72 -11.77
CA HIS A 30 4.75 7.85 -12.20
C HIS A 30 3.40 8.56 -12.14
N ILE A 31 3.11 9.27 -11.06
CA ILE A 31 1.88 10.07 -10.93
C ILE A 31 1.84 11.17 -12.00
N GLY A 32 2.97 11.84 -12.26
CA GLY A 32 3.09 12.87 -13.29
C GLY A 32 2.79 12.32 -14.68
N ILE A 33 3.38 11.18 -15.04
CA ILE A 33 3.15 10.52 -16.35
C ILE A 33 1.69 10.11 -16.49
N ILE A 34 1.10 9.47 -15.47
CA ILE A 34 -0.30 9.05 -15.48
C ILE A 34 -1.22 10.27 -15.62
N SER A 35 -0.96 11.34 -14.85
CA SER A 35 -1.75 12.57 -14.93
C SER A 35 -1.68 13.22 -16.32
N CYS A 36 -0.48 13.29 -16.91
CA CYS A 36 -0.30 13.78 -18.28
C CYS A 36 -1.06 12.96 -19.32
N LEU A 37 -1.01 11.62 -19.21
CA LEU A 37 -1.73 10.73 -20.12
C LEU A 37 -3.25 10.87 -19.99
N VAL A 38 -3.77 11.00 -18.77
CA VAL A 38 -5.20 11.21 -18.51
C VAL A 38 -5.66 12.55 -19.07
N LEU A 39 -4.92 13.64 -18.83
CA LEU A 39 -5.24 14.96 -19.34
C LEU A 39 -5.15 15.02 -20.88
N TRP A 40 -4.17 14.35 -21.47
CA TRP A 40 -4.03 14.25 -22.91
C TRP A 40 -5.19 13.45 -23.55
N GLY A 41 -5.56 12.32 -22.94
CA GLY A 41 -6.71 11.51 -23.36
C GLY A 41 -8.03 12.25 -23.23
N ALA A 42 -8.24 12.97 -22.12
CA ALA A 42 -9.43 13.79 -21.90
C ALA A 42 -9.55 14.91 -22.95
N LYS A 43 -8.44 15.56 -23.30
CA LYS A 43 -8.40 16.64 -24.30
C LYS A 43 -8.71 16.13 -25.71
N ASN A 44 -8.32 14.91 -26.04
CA ASN A 44 -8.50 14.31 -27.37
C ASN A 44 -9.80 13.46 -27.48
N GLY A 45 -10.66 13.46 -26.48
CA GLY A 45 -11.91 12.70 -26.49
C GLY A 45 -11.75 11.17 -26.55
N THR A 46 -10.56 10.66 -26.20
CA THR A 46 -10.21 9.23 -26.28
C THR A 46 -10.40 8.46 -24.97
N THR A 47 -11.10 9.03 -23.99
CA THR A 47 -11.38 8.36 -22.71
C THR A 47 -12.47 7.31 -22.91
N TYR A 48 -12.07 6.08 -23.21
CA TYR A 48 -12.96 4.91 -23.36
C TYR A 48 -13.39 4.29 -22.03
N LEU A 49 -12.75 4.69 -20.91
CA LEU A 49 -13.07 4.14 -19.59
C LEU A 49 -14.02 5.08 -18.84
N PRO A 50 -15.12 4.56 -18.26
CA PRO A 50 -15.96 5.35 -17.37
C PRO A 50 -15.13 5.85 -16.17
N ILE A 51 -15.47 7.05 -15.70
CA ILE A 51 -14.70 7.74 -14.64
C ILE A 51 -14.60 6.90 -13.36
N ASP A 52 -15.64 6.13 -13.05
CA ASP A 52 -15.69 5.26 -11.87
C ASP A 52 -14.70 4.08 -11.97
N SER A 53 -14.52 3.54 -13.17
CA SER A 53 -13.49 2.51 -13.40
C SER A 53 -12.07 3.07 -13.22
N LEU A 54 -11.82 4.30 -13.63
CA LEU A 54 -10.53 4.97 -13.43
C LEU A 54 -10.26 5.22 -11.95
N LYS A 55 -11.24 5.66 -11.20
CA LYS A 55 -11.15 5.84 -9.74
C LYS A 55 -10.80 4.54 -9.04
N LEU A 56 -11.50 3.43 -9.39
CA LEU A 56 -11.24 2.12 -8.82
C LEU A 56 -9.82 1.63 -9.13
N ILE A 57 -9.37 1.76 -10.38
CA ILE A 57 -8.00 1.41 -10.77
C ILE A 57 -6.99 2.23 -9.96
N PHE A 58 -7.21 3.54 -9.81
CA PHE A 58 -6.35 4.41 -9.05
C PHE A 58 -6.31 4.03 -7.57
N TYR A 59 -7.46 3.69 -6.98
CA TYR A 59 -7.54 3.15 -5.62
C TYR A 59 -6.68 1.90 -5.47
N VAL A 60 -6.85 0.90 -6.34
CA VAL A 60 -6.09 -0.37 -6.30
C VAL A 60 -4.58 -0.13 -6.41
N LEU A 61 -4.16 0.78 -7.29
CA LEU A 61 -2.75 1.14 -7.44
C LEU A 61 -2.19 1.80 -6.17
N LEU A 62 -2.97 2.70 -5.55
CA LEU A 62 -2.55 3.45 -4.37
C LEU A 62 -2.40 2.54 -3.13
N VAL A 63 -3.37 1.65 -2.90
CA VAL A 63 -3.33 0.72 -1.75
C VAL A 63 -2.37 -0.45 -1.94
N GLY A 64 -1.80 -0.61 -3.12
CA GLY A 64 -0.87 -1.69 -3.48
C GLY A 64 0.56 -1.47 -2.97
N LYS A 65 1.51 -1.53 -3.89
CA LYS A 65 2.95 -1.38 -3.59
C LYS A 65 3.31 -0.09 -2.86
N PRO A 66 2.79 1.11 -3.25
CA PRO A 66 3.16 2.36 -2.57
C PRO A 66 2.91 2.32 -1.07
N THR A 67 1.71 1.88 -0.66
CA THR A 67 1.36 1.79 0.77
C THR A 67 2.26 0.83 1.53
N ASN A 68 2.64 -0.32 0.95
CA ASN A 68 3.55 -1.27 1.57
C ASN A 68 4.96 -0.69 1.75
N ILE A 69 5.44 0.12 0.80
CA ILE A 69 6.75 0.77 0.88
C ILE A 69 6.73 1.88 1.92
N VAL A 70 5.69 2.71 1.94
CA VAL A 70 5.49 3.75 2.97
C VAL A 70 5.50 3.13 4.37
N PHE A 71 4.76 2.03 4.56
CA PHE A 71 4.76 1.29 5.82
C PHE A 71 6.17 0.87 6.25
N LYS A 72 6.93 0.26 5.34
CA LYS A 72 8.31 -0.19 5.63
C LYS A 72 9.23 0.96 6.01
N ILE A 73 9.10 2.10 5.35
CA ILE A 73 9.94 3.29 5.63
C ILE A 73 9.59 3.89 7.00
N LEU A 74 8.29 4.09 7.26
CA LEU A 74 7.84 4.74 8.50
C LEU A 74 8.04 3.87 9.74
N PHE A 75 7.81 2.57 9.62
CA PHE A 75 7.76 1.64 10.75
C PHE A 75 8.91 0.62 10.78
N ALA A 76 10.00 0.86 10.03
CA ALA A 76 11.20 0.02 10.04
C ALA A 76 11.76 -0.17 11.46
N LYS A 77 11.72 0.87 12.27
CA LYS A 77 12.22 0.89 13.65
C LYS A 77 11.51 -0.10 14.57
N TYR A 78 10.23 -0.36 14.31
CA TYR A 78 9.39 -1.22 15.16
C TYR A 78 9.35 -2.67 14.69
N GLN A 79 10.11 -3.01 13.65
CA GLN A 79 10.11 -4.35 13.09
C GLN A 79 10.74 -5.35 14.08
N PRO A 80 10.04 -6.47 14.43
CA PRO A 80 10.58 -7.50 15.29
C PRO A 80 11.88 -8.11 14.75
N SER A 81 12.67 -8.70 15.64
CA SER A 81 13.96 -9.31 15.32
C SER A 81 13.87 -10.42 14.26
N MET A 82 15.01 -10.75 13.63
CA MET A 82 15.09 -11.79 12.59
C MET A 82 14.62 -13.17 13.10
N ALA A 83 14.80 -13.48 14.39
CA ALA A 83 14.39 -14.74 14.99
C ALA A 83 12.88 -14.99 14.87
N ASP A 84 12.06 -13.94 14.99
CA ASP A 84 10.60 -14.03 14.88
C ASP A 84 10.08 -14.22 13.43
N LYS A 85 10.98 -14.09 12.45
CA LYS A 85 10.63 -14.21 11.02
C LYS A 85 10.76 -15.62 10.47
N MET A 86 11.44 -16.52 11.17
CA MET A 86 11.77 -17.87 10.66
C MET A 86 10.53 -18.71 10.35
N ASP A 87 9.39 -18.44 10.98
CA ASP A 87 8.13 -19.20 10.80
C ASP A 87 7.17 -18.57 9.79
N THR A 88 7.60 -17.55 9.03
CA THR A 88 6.70 -16.85 8.12
C THR A 88 7.18 -16.91 6.67
N ILE A 89 6.25 -17.14 5.73
CA ILE A 89 6.54 -17.12 4.30
C ILE A 89 6.95 -15.69 3.89
N THR A 90 8.10 -15.58 3.23
CA THR A 90 8.63 -14.31 2.74
C THR A 90 7.61 -13.60 1.85
N GLY A 91 7.29 -12.34 2.17
CA GLY A 91 6.34 -11.52 1.40
C GLY A 91 4.87 -11.72 1.75
N ALA A 92 4.50 -12.76 2.51
CA ALA A 92 3.10 -13.02 2.88
C ALA A 92 2.46 -11.84 3.62
N GLY A 93 3.18 -11.19 4.53
CA GLY A 93 2.66 -10.01 5.24
C GLY A 93 2.31 -8.84 4.33
N SER A 94 3.09 -8.62 3.28
CA SER A 94 2.83 -7.59 2.27
C SER A 94 1.58 -7.90 1.44
N MET A 95 1.40 -9.16 1.07
CA MET A 95 0.23 -9.63 0.32
C MET A 95 -1.03 -9.57 1.18
N ILE A 96 -0.96 -10.03 2.43
CA ILE A 96 -2.09 -9.94 3.38
C ILE A 96 -2.53 -8.49 3.56
N GLY A 97 -1.58 -7.57 3.77
CA GLY A 97 -1.90 -6.15 3.90
C GLY A 97 -2.53 -5.56 2.64
N PHE A 98 -2.11 -5.97 1.45
CA PHE A 98 -2.73 -5.56 0.19
C PHE A 98 -4.18 -6.07 0.07
N LEU A 99 -4.40 -7.37 0.28
CA LEU A 99 -5.73 -7.97 0.25
C LEU A 99 -6.68 -7.36 1.28
N GLU A 100 -6.19 -7.11 2.48
CA GLU A 100 -6.93 -6.43 3.54
C GLU A 100 -7.44 -5.05 3.08
N ARG A 101 -6.59 -4.23 2.50
CA ARG A 101 -6.98 -2.91 1.99
C ARG A 101 -7.97 -3.00 0.82
N LEU A 102 -7.86 -4.00 -0.05
CA LEU A 102 -8.85 -4.23 -1.11
C LEU A 102 -10.22 -4.58 -0.52
N VAL A 103 -10.26 -5.46 0.47
CA VAL A 103 -11.52 -5.84 1.14
C VAL A 103 -12.12 -4.64 1.87
N ILE A 104 -11.31 -3.83 2.56
CA ILE A 104 -11.78 -2.58 3.19
C ILE A 104 -12.39 -1.66 2.13
N GLY A 105 -11.72 -1.46 0.99
CA GLY A 105 -12.26 -0.64 -0.11
C GLY A 105 -13.59 -1.16 -0.64
N ALA A 106 -13.72 -2.45 -0.84
CA ALA A 106 -14.99 -3.06 -1.23
C ALA A 106 -16.08 -2.81 -0.17
N CYS A 107 -15.77 -3.00 1.12
CA CYS A 107 -16.70 -2.71 2.20
C CYS A 107 -17.15 -1.24 2.21
N LEU A 108 -16.25 -0.31 1.92
CA LEU A 108 -16.57 1.12 1.84
C LEU A 108 -17.49 1.43 0.66
N VAL A 109 -17.23 0.88 -0.52
CA VAL A 109 -18.07 1.07 -1.72
C VAL A 109 -19.49 0.56 -1.49
N TYR A 110 -19.61 -0.58 -0.79
CA TYR A 110 -20.93 -1.18 -0.49
C TYR A 110 -21.58 -0.66 0.81
N GLY A 111 -20.95 0.30 1.50
CA GLY A 111 -21.46 0.84 2.77
C GLY A 111 -21.45 -0.17 3.94
N GLN A 112 -20.65 -1.24 3.85
CA GLN A 112 -20.61 -2.34 4.81
C GLN A 112 -19.52 -2.11 5.89
N PHE A 113 -19.65 -1.03 6.66
CA PHE A 113 -18.66 -0.63 7.66
C PHE A 113 -18.44 -1.68 8.78
N ALA A 114 -19.50 -2.38 9.18
CA ALA A 114 -19.39 -3.44 10.20
C ALA A 114 -18.49 -4.60 9.74
N SER A 115 -18.48 -4.91 8.44
CA SER A 115 -17.64 -5.95 7.86
C SER A 115 -16.15 -5.66 7.97
N ILE A 116 -15.74 -4.40 8.04
CA ILE A 116 -14.36 -4.00 8.28
C ILE A 116 -13.90 -4.50 9.66
N GLY A 117 -14.75 -4.32 10.69
CA GLY A 117 -14.47 -4.84 12.04
C GLY A 117 -14.38 -6.36 12.07
N LEU A 118 -15.22 -7.07 11.32
CA LEU A 118 -15.19 -8.53 11.23
C LEU A 118 -13.89 -9.03 10.61
N VAL A 119 -13.43 -8.44 9.51
CA VAL A 119 -12.16 -8.79 8.85
C VAL A 119 -10.99 -8.60 9.82
N PHE A 120 -11.01 -7.50 10.57
CA PHE A 120 -9.99 -7.17 11.56
C PHE A 120 -9.95 -8.19 12.70
N THR A 121 -11.11 -8.55 13.20
CA THR A 121 -11.27 -9.57 14.26
C THR A 121 -10.78 -10.93 13.78
N ALA A 122 -11.20 -11.37 12.59
CA ALA A 122 -10.78 -12.64 12.02
C ALA A 122 -9.25 -12.74 11.86
N LYS A 123 -8.61 -11.65 11.37
CA LYS A 123 -7.15 -11.55 11.23
C LYS A 123 -6.45 -11.67 12.60
N SER A 124 -7.00 -11.05 13.64
CA SER A 124 -6.44 -11.07 14.99
C SER A 124 -6.58 -12.44 15.62
N ILE A 125 -7.71 -13.11 15.44
CA ILE A 125 -7.94 -14.50 15.91
C ILE A 125 -6.95 -15.45 15.23
N ALA A 126 -6.74 -15.33 13.91
CA ALA A 126 -5.82 -16.18 13.18
C ALA A 126 -4.35 -16.09 13.66
N ARG A 127 -4.00 -15.01 14.36
CA ARG A 127 -2.66 -14.79 14.91
C ARG A 127 -2.60 -14.71 16.43
N TYR A 128 -3.68 -15.12 17.10
CA TYR A 128 -3.84 -14.98 18.56
C TYR A 128 -2.65 -15.52 19.35
N ASN A 129 -2.20 -16.74 19.08
CA ASN A 129 -1.08 -17.35 19.80
C ASN A 129 0.18 -16.49 19.72
N LYS A 130 0.54 -16.05 18.50
CA LYS A 130 1.73 -15.25 18.29
C LYS A 130 1.64 -13.85 18.93
N ILE A 131 0.46 -13.26 18.94
CA ILE A 131 0.16 -11.99 19.61
C ILE A 131 0.26 -12.14 21.12
N SER A 132 -0.26 -13.24 21.68
CA SER A 132 -0.27 -13.52 23.13
C SER A 132 1.12 -13.83 23.67
N GLU A 133 1.96 -14.52 22.89
CA GLU A 133 3.28 -14.98 23.33
C GLU A 133 4.39 -13.94 23.17
N ASN A 134 4.24 -13.00 22.23
CA ASN A 134 5.29 -12.03 21.90
C ASN A 134 4.75 -10.59 21.90
N PRO A 135 4.98 -9.80 22.97
CA PRO A 135 4.51 -8.42 23.06
C PRO A 135 5.04 -7.52 21.96
N ALA A 136 6.31 -7.66 21.57
CA ALA A 136 6.89 -6.85 20.49
C ALA A 136 6.24 -7.12 19.13
N PHE A 137 5.90 -8.40 18.88
CA PHE A 137 5.14 -8.77 17.70
C PHE A 137 3.71 -8.21 17.77
N ALA A 138 3.05 -8.23 18.92
CA ALA A 138 1.72 -7.68 19.11
C ALA A 138 1.66 -6.19 18.79
N GLU A 139 2.62 -5.39 19.28
CA GLU A 139 2.73 -3.97 19.02
C GLU A 139 2.92 -3.68 17.52
N TYR A 140 3.88 -4.38 16.88
CA TYR A 140 4.12 -4.22 15.46
C TYR A 140 2.90 -4.64 14.60
N TYR A 141 2.22 -5.70 14.99
CA TYR A 141 0.99 -6.17 14.35
C TYR A 141 -0.12 -5.12 14.45
N LEU A 142 -0.33 -4.51 15.62
CA LEU A 142 -1.32 -3.47 15.83
C LEU A 142 -1.01 -2.22 14.99
N ILE A 143 0.24 -1.77 15.00
CA ILE A 143 0.70 -0.63 14.17
C ILE A 143 0.39 -0.92 12.69
N GLY A 144 0.77 -2.10 12.19
CA GLY A 144 0.54 -2.49 10.80
C GLY A 144 -0.93 -2.56 10.44
N SER A 145 -1.74 -3.04 11.36
CA SER A 145 -3.17 -3.18 11.17
C SER A 145 -3.90 -1.84 11.15
N LEU A 146 -3.59 -0.94 12.08
CA LEU A 146 -4.14 0.42 12.11
C LEU A 146 -3.70 1.23 10.89
N PHE A 147 -2.43 1.13 10.50
CA PHE A 147 -1.93 1.78 9.29
C PHE A 147 -2.66 1.28 8.03
N SER A 148 -2.93 -0.02 7.95
CA SER A 148 -3.66 -0.63 6.84
C SER A 148 -5.06 -0.05 6.69
N ILE A 149 -5.80 0.09 7.80
CA ILE A 149 -7.14 0.70 7.80
C ILE A 149 -7.05 2.16 7.41
N LEU A 150 -6.20 2.95 8.08
CA LEU A 150 -6.08 4.39 7.81
C LEU A 150 -5.68 4.67 6.37
N SER A 151 -4.73 3.90 5.82
CA SER A 151 -4.31 4.05 4.43
C SER A 151 -5.42 3.69 3.44
N ALA A 152 -6.22 2.66 3.71
CA ALA A 152 -7.36 2.29 2.88
C ALA A 152 -8.48 3.34 2.92
N LEU A 153 -8.79 3.88 4.11
CA LEU A 153 -9.77 4.96 4.29
C LEU A 153 -9.32 6.23 3.58
N LEU A 154 -8.06 6.62 3.74
CA LEU A 154 -7.50 7.80 3.08
C LEU A 154 -7.53 7.65 1.55
N ALA A 155 -7.11 6.49 1.04
CA ALA A 155 -7.14 6.19 -0.38
C ALA A 155 -8.58 6.19 -0.93
N ALA A 156 -9.53 5.64 -0.20
CA ALA A 156 -10.95 5.65 -0.59
C ALA A 156 -11.49 7.09 -0.61
N TRP A 157 -11.20 7.88 0.39
CA TRP A 157 -11.63 9.30 0.44
C TRP A 157 -11.05 10.12 -0.72
N LEU A 158 -9.84 9.80 -1.19
CA LEU A 158 -9.22 10.49 -2.34
C LEU A 158 -9.75 10.01 -3.69
N CYS A 159 -10.18 8.75 -3.80
CA CYS A 159 -10.46 8.11 -5.10
C CYS A 159 -11.94 7.82 -5.32
N LEU A 160 -12.71 7.51 -4.27
CA LEU A 160 -14.10 7.04 -4.35
C LEU A 160 -15.06 8.12 -3.89
#